data_72ce3538b7806e915bc8d8b2f1e65d60
#
_entry.id   72ce3538b7806e915bc8d8b2f1e65d60
#
_cell.length_a   1.000
_cell.length_b   1.000
_cell.length_c   1.000
_cell.angle_alpha   90.00
_cell.angle_beta   90.00
_cell.angle_gamma   90.00
#
_symmetry.space_group_name_H-M   'P 1'
#
loop_
_entity.id
_entity.type
_entity.pdbx_description
1 polymer ?
#
loop_
_entity_poly.entity_id
_entity_poly.type
_entity_poly.pdbx_seq_one_letter_code
_entity_poly.pdbx_strand_id
1 'polypeptide(L)'
;MICLGDFREMPNFVGTNPQAGKTGVRGPVLRRRQFRVGWGGAKTECKMNMLDNPLVWLMRIRHRCGYGVHSPFAFRFLTDVVYERTPYYAYSTLDEALPLAHSMRRRKGLHLIFRVANWLQPAIAVLPQGACHTRRYLLAGCRRTLVLADAPAQGADFIVLREPDEQAAQMVRAGGVLILDNLQQHREWFRRLPATVTFDLYDLGVAIYEERLTKQHYIINF
;
A
#
# COMPACT_ATOMS: atom_id res chain seq x y z
N MET A 1 -17.44 -25.15 -15.02
CA MET A 1 -16.83 -26.26 -14.25
C MET A 1 -15.33 -26.02 -14.29
N ILE A 2 -14.81 -25.20 -13.37
CA ILE A 2 -13.40 -24.86 -13.24
C ILE A 2 -13.02 -25.09 -11.79
N CYS A 3 -12.02 -25.92 -11.63
CA CYS A 3 -11.58 -26.53 -10.39
C CYS A 3 -11.08 -25.50 -9.36
N LEU A 4 -11.63 -25.61 -8.17
CA LEU A 4 -11.05 -25.07 -6.94
C LEU A 4 -9.72 -25.82 -6.69
N GLY A 5 -8.61 -25.13 -6.94
CA GLY A 5 -7.29 -25.62 -6.57
C GLY A 5 -7.10 -25.61 -5.06
N ASP A 6 -6.74 -26.76 -4.54
CA ASP A 6 -6.44 -27.05 -3.15
C ASP A 6 -5.37 -26.12 -2.57
N PHE A 7 -5.76 -25.43 -1.50
CA PHE A 7 -4.88 -24.64 -0.65
C PHE A 7 -4.27 -25.55 0.46
N ARG A 8 -3.40 -26.47 0.08
CA ARG A 8 -2.55 -27.19 1.04
C ARG A 8 -1.12 -27.26 0.53
N GLU A 9 -0.22 -26.93 1.47
CA GLU A 9 1.24 -27.06 1.39
C GLU A 9 2.03 -25.86 0.83
N MET A 10 2.35 -24.93 1.72
CA MET A 10 3.59 -24.15 1.62
C MET A 10 4.64 -24.76 2.56
N PRO A 11 5.86 -25.06 2.10
CA PRO A 11 6.91 -25.57 2.94
C PRO A 11 7.47 -24.49 3.87
N ASN A 12 7.57 -24.81 5.16
CA ASN A 12 8.28 -24.07 6.19
C ASN A 12 9.78 -24.04 5.85
N PHE A 13 10.29 -22.90 5.42
CA PHE A 13 11.73 -22.66 5.34
C PHE A 13 12.23 -22.10 6.67
N VAL A 14 12.73 -22.97 7.53
CA VAL A 14 13.55 -22.61 8.69
C VAL A 14 14.98 -22.41 8.21
N GLY A 15 15.41 -21.15 8.07
CA GLY A 15 16.78 -20.78 7.73
C GLY A 15 17.58 -20.47 8.98
N THR A 16 18.56 -21.29 9.28
CA THR A 16 19.56 -21.15 10.34
C THR A 16 20.46 -19.97 10.11
N ASN A 17 20.70 -19.18 11.17
CA ASN A 17 21.57 -18.01 11.22
C ASN A 17 23.05 -18.43 11.44
N PRO A 18 24.01 -18.02 10.60
CA PRO A 18 25.42 -18.11 10.93
C PRO A 18 25.94 -16.80 11.51
N GLN A 19 26.62 -16.90 12.61
CA GLN A 19 27.28 -15.87 13.40
C GLN A 19 28.28 -15.02 12.60
N ALA A 20 28.21 -13.70 12.72
CA ALA A 20 29.19 -12.77 12.17
C ALA A 20 30.22 -12.37 13.25
N GLY A 21 31.48 -12.62 12.95
CA GLY A 21 32.62 -12.22 13.74
C GLY A 21 32.86 -10.71 13.74
N LYS A 22 33.31 -10.19 14.88
CA LYS A 22 33.72 -8.81 15.11
C LYS A 22 35.10 -8.56 14.53
N THR A 23 35.24 -7.58 13.64
CA THR A 23 36.50 -6.88 13.43
C THR A 23 36.26 -5.38 13.32
N GLY A 24 36.82 -4.63 14.27
CA GLY A 24 36.73 -3.18 14.31
C GLY A 24 37.71 -2.52 13.35
N VAL A 25 37.21 -1.56 12.56
CA VAL A 25 38.10 -0.59 11.87
C VAL A 25 37.50 0.80 12.14
N ARG A 26 38.30 1.64 12.80
CA ARG A 26 38.05 3.07 13.01
C ARG A 26 38.30 3.82 11.71
N GLY A 27 37.28 4.43 11.13
CA GLY A 27 37.39 5.36 10.01
C GLY A 27 37.22 6.82 10.45
N PRO A 28 37.69 7.83 9.70
CA PRO A 28 37.95 9.19 10.15
C PRO A 28 36.69 10.06 10.25
N VAL A 29 36.73 10.94 11.26
CA VAL A 29 35.73 11.98 11.56
C VAL A 29 35.68 12.98 10.41
N LEU A 30 34.57 13.02 9.66
CA LEU A 30 34.32 14.06 8.65
C LEU A 30 33.51 15.22 9.27
N ARG A 31 34.16 16.41 9.28
CA ARG A 31 33.63 17.72 9.66
C ARG A 31 32.34 18.03 8.90
N ARG A 32 31.26 18.36 9.64
CA ARG A 32 30.04 18.96 9.12
C ARG A 32 30.37 20.32 8.46
N ARG A 33 30.25 20.41 7.13
CA ARG A 33 30.08 21.69 6.44
C ARG A 33 28.59 22.02 6.41
N GLN A 34 28.22 23.10 7.08
CA GLN A 34 26.91 23.73 6.95
C GLN A 34 26.79 24.36 5.56
N PHE A 35 25.98 23.77 4.68
CA PHE A 35 25.52 24.44 3.48
C PHE A 35 24.19 25.14 3.79
N ARG A 36 24.24 26.46 3.90
CA ARG A 36 23.04 27.30 3.85
C ARG A 36 22.60 27.40 2.39
N VAL A 37 21.57 26.69 2.00
CA VAL A 37 20.86 26.95 0.73
C VAL A 37 19.63 27.77 1.06
N GLY A 38 19.60 28.99 0.58
CA GLY A 38 18.45 29.89 0.67
C GLY A 38 17.33 29.35 -0.21
N TRP A 39 16.19 29.05 0.39
CA TRP A 39 14.96 28.65 -0.33
C TRP A 39 14.06 29.86 -0.46
N GLY A 40 13.91 30.34 -1.70
CA GLY A 40 12.83 31.24 -2.11
C GLY A 40 11.47 30.53 -1.92
N GLY A 41 10.52 31.25 -1.34
CA GLY A 41 9.27 30.74 -0.84
C GLY A 41 8.35 30.15 -1.91
N ALA A 42 8.09 28.87 -1.80
CA ALA A 42 6.80 28.28 -2.12
C ALA A 42 6.23 27.78 -0.79
N LYS A 43 5.13 28.40 -0.35
CA LYS A 43 4.35 27.92 0.80
C LYS A 43 3.75 26.56 0.43
N THR A 44 4.54 25.51 0.59
CA THR A 44 4.02 24.15 0.63
C THR A 44 3.31 24.03 1.97
N GLU A 45 1.99 24.12 1.98
CA GLU A 45 1.19 23.80 3.15
C GLU A 45 1.56 22.40 3.58
N CYS A 46 2.33 22.30 4.65
CA CYS A 46 2.69 21.05 5.30
C CYS A 46 1.38 20.52 5.91
N LYS A 47 0.65 19.68 5.15
CA LYS A 47 -0.54 19.02 5.66
C LYS A 47 -0.13 18.14 6.84
N MET A 48 -0.60 18.52 8.00
CA MET A 48 -0.36 17.89 9.29
C MET A 48 -0.70 16.39 9.21
N ASN A 49 0.29 15.56 9.39
CA ASN A 49 0.18 14.12 9.29
C ASN A 49 -0.70 13.53 10.41
N MET A 50 -1.37 12.40 10.18
CA MET A 50 -2.23 11.74 11.17
C MET A 50 -1.46 11.31 12.44
N LEU A 51 -0.17 10.99 12.31
CA LEU A 51 0.72 10.74 13.45
C LEU A 51 1.01 12.02 14.24
N ASP A 52 0.86 13.18 13.59
CA ASP A 52 1.09 14.51 14.19
C ASP A 52 -0.20 15.10 14.80
N ASN A 53 -1.36 14.45 14.57
CA ASN A 53 -2.64 14.90 15.12
C ASN A 53 -3.26 13.83 16.05
N PRO A 54 -3.01 13.90 17.36
CA PRO A 54 -3.52 12.93 18.34
C PRO A 54 -5.06 12.88 18.39
N LEU A 55 -5.75 13.98 18.06
CA LEU A 55 -7.21 14.03 18.02
C LEU A 55 -7.80 13.14 16.94
N VAL A 56 -7.22 13.14 15.75
CA VAL A 56 -7.67 12.25 14.64
C VAL A 56 -7.43 10.79 15.01
N TRP A 57 -6.30 10.49 15.64
CA TRP A 57 -6.00 9.15 16.13
C TRP A 57 -7.04 8.71 17.18
N LEU A 58 -7.38 9.58 18.14
CA LEU A 58 -8.37 9.32 19.17
C LEU A 58 -9.77 9.08 18.59
N MET A 59 -10.18 9.89 17.63
CA MET A 59 -11.48 9.73 16.95
C MET A 59 -11.58 8.40 16.17
N ARG A 60 -10.46 7.89 15.66
CA ARG A 60 -10.40 6.64 14.87
C ARG A 60 -9.99 5.41 15.70
N ILE A 61 -9.75 5.54 16.99
CA ILE A 61 -9.30 4.42 17.84
C ILE A 61 -10.30 3.25 17.86
N ARG A 62 -11.58 3.54 17.74
CA ARG A 62 -12.65 2.54 17.67
C ARG A 62 -12.62 1.69 16.38
N HIS A 63 -11.92 2.14 15.34
CA HIS A 63 -11.79 1.48 14.05
C HIS A 63 -10.46 0.75 13.88
N ARG A 64 -9.82 0.33 15.00
CA ARG A 64 -8.58 -0.45 14.98
C ARG A 64 -8.86 -1.94 14.91
N CYS A 65 -7.93 -2.67 14.30
CA CYS A 65 -7.87 -4.14 14.32
C CYS A 65 -9.14 -4.85 13.83
N GLY A 66 -9.92 -4.21 12.94
CA GLY A 66 -11.13 -4.84 12.39
C GLY A 66 -12.33 -4.85 13.35
N TYR A 67 -12.31 -4.03 14.41
CA TYR A 67 -13.48 -3.90 15.27
C TYR A 67 -14.68 -3.36 14.48
N GLY A 68 -15.83 -4.06 14.59
CA GLY A 68 -17.03 -3.73 13.81
C GLY A 68 -17.05 -4.27 12.38
N VAL A 69 -16.07 -5.08 11.98
CA VAL A 69 -16.05 -5.75 10.67
C VAL A 69 -16.74 -7.11 10.79
N HIS A 70 -17.91 -7.24 10.18
CA HIS A 70 -18.71 -8.47 10.25
C HIS A 70 -18.49 -9.41 9.05
N SER A 71 -17.92 -8.90 7.95
CA SER A 71 -17.58 -9.72 6.78
C SER A 71 -16.34 -10.57 7.04
N PRO A 72 -16.40 -11.92 6.92
CA PRO A 72 -15.24 -12.78 7.06
C PRO A 72 -14.14 -12.46 6.06
N PHE A 73 -14.50 -12.07 4.83
CA PHE A 73 -13.57 -11.64 3.80
C PHE A 73 -12.84 -10.34 4.22
N ALA A 74 -13.61 -9.31 4.60
CA ALA A 74 -13.03 -8.03 5.01
C ALA A 74 -12.14 -8.19 6.25
N PHE A 75 -12.55 -9.03 7.21
CA PHE A 75 -11.75 -9.33 8.40
C PHE A 75 -10.41 -9.99 8.03
N ARG A 76 -10.41 -11.01 7.17
CA ARG A 76 -9.18 -11.65 6.68
C ARG A 76 -8.29 -10.68 5.94
N PHE A 77 -8.85 -9.86 5.04
CA PHE A 77 -8.06 -8.85 4.33
C PHE A 77 -7.39 -7.86 5.28
N LEU A 78 -8.10 -7.45 6.32
CA LEU A 78 -7.52 -6.55 7.34
C LEU A 78 -6.41 -7.22 8.14
N THR A 79 -6.61 -8.46 8.60
CA THR A 79 -5.61 -9.16 9.42
C THR A 79 -4.39 -9.57 8.62
N ASP A 80 -4.60 -10.15 7.44
CA ASP A 80 -3.56 -10.81 6.66
C ASP A 80 -2.83 -9.86 5.70
N VAL A 81 -3.44 -8.69 5.37
CA VAL A 81 -2.85 -7.74 4.43
C VAL A 81 -2.62 -6.37 5.07
N VAL A 82 -3.66 -5.76 5.66
CA VAL A 82 -3.55 -4.37 6.15
C VAL A 82 -2.73 -4.30 7.43
N TYR A 83 -3.02 -5.17 8.41
CA TYR A 83 -2.34 -5.17 9.72
C TYR A 83 -1.19 -6.16 9.83
N GLU A 84 -0.84 -6.84 8.75
CA GLU A 84 0.30 -7.72 8.75
C GLU A 84 1.58 -6.99 9.15
N ARG A 85 2.34 -7.59 10.09
CA ARG A 85 3.56 -7.02 10.67
C ARG A 85 4.80 -7.82 10.34
N THR A 86 4.66 -8.90 9.58
CA THR A 86 5.79 -9.75 9.21
C THR A 86 6.83 -8.94 8.44
N PRO A 87 8.10 -8.94 8.86
CA PRO A 87 9.15 -8.27 8.13
C PRO A 87 9.50 -9.08 6.88
N TYR A 88 9.12 -8.60 5.71
CA TYR A 88 9.53 -9.19 4.45
C TYR A 88 10.98 -8.83 4.12
N TYR A 89 11.76 -9.77 3.65
CA TYR A 89 13.17 -9.55 3.24
C TYR A 89 13.33 -8.41 2.22
N ALA A 90 12.34 -8.24 1.34
CA ALA A 90 12.35 -7.19 0.34
C ALA A 90 12.30 -5.78 0.93
N TYR A 91 11.78 -5.59 2.14
CA TYR A 91 11.59 -4.26 2.73
C TYR A 91 12.92 -3.54 3.00
N SER A 92 13.96 -4.23 3.50
CA SER A 92 15.25 -3.60 3.76
C SER A 92 15.81 -2.94 2.51
N THR A 93 15.92 -3.70 1.42
CA THR A 93 16.47 -3.20 0.15
C THR A 93 15.57 -2.12 -0.49
N LEU A 94 14.24 -2.27 -0.39
CA LEU A 94 13.31 -1.30 -0.96
C LEU A 94 13.31 0.01 -0.19
N ASP A 95 13.37 -0.05 1.14
CA ASP A 95 13.38 1.11 2.03
C ASP A 95 14.70 1.89 1.95
N GLU A 96 15.83 1.20 1.80
CA GLU A 96 17.13 1.84 1.57
C GLU A 96 17.17 2.67 0.28
N ALA A 97 16.45 2.23 -0.74
CA ALA A 97 16.33 2.93 -2.03
C ALA A 97 15.35 4.12 -1.99
N LEU A 98 14.64 4.34 -0.87
CA LEU A 98 13.75 5.49 -0.71
C LEU A 98 14.53 6.74 -0.32
N PRO A 99 14.17 7.92 -0.85
CA PRO A 99 14.70 9.19 -0.37
C PRO A 99 14.43 9.37 1.12
N LEU A 100 15.40 9.95 1.84
CA LEU A 100 15.28 10.25 3.28
C LEU A 100 14.10 11.16 3.62
N ALA A 101 13.62 11.95 2.65
CA ALA A 101 12.45 12.81 2.79
C ALA A 101 11.10 12.06 2.81
N HIS A 102 11.09 10.75 2.55
CA HIS A 102 9.85 9.97 2.62
C HIS A 102 9.39 9.82 4.07
N SER A 103 8.17 10.30 4.34
CA SER A 103 7.54 10.17 5.65
C SER A 103 7.29 8.68 5.98
N MET A 104 7.26 8.35 7.26
CA MET A 104 6.89 7.01 7.76
C MET A 104 5.54 6.53 7.19
N ARG A 105 4.61 7.46 7.00
CA ARG A 105 3.30 7.20 6.42
C ARG A 105 3.38 6.74 4.97
N ARG A 106 4.19 7.42 4.14
CA ARG A 106 4.37 7.02 2.75
C ARG A 106 5.02 5.65 2.65
N ARG A 107 5.97 5.34 3.53
CA ARG A 107 6.58 4.00 3.63
C ARG A 107 5.54 2.93 3.98
N LYS A 108 4.66 3.19 4.97
CA LYS A 108 3.56 2.27 5.29
C LYS A 108 2.64 2.02 4.09
N GLY A 109 2.32 3.07 3.32
CA GLY A 109 1.52 2.94 2.10
C GLY A 109 2.19 2.06 1.05
N LEU A 110 3.50 2.23 0.84
CA LEU A 110 4.27 1.40 -0.08
C LEU A 110 4.35 -0.07 0.39
N HIS A 111 4.54 -0.30 1.69
CA HIS A 111 4.46 -1.66 2.27
C HIS A 111 3.08 -2.28 2.07
N LEU A 112 2.00 -1.50 2.18
CA LEU A 112 0.65 -1.99 1.89
C LEU A 112 0.50 -2.39 0.42
N ILE A 113 1.00 -1.58 -0.52
CA ILE A 113 0.98 -1.90 -1.95
C ILE A 113 1.71 -3.22 -2.22
N PHE A 114 2.87 -3.43 -1.61
CA PHE A 114 3.58 -4.71 -1.68
C PHE A 114 2.71 -5.87 -1.20
N ARG A 115 2.09 -5.76 -0.01
CA ARG A 115 1.27 -6.83 0.57
C ARG A 115 0.02 -7.11 -0.25
N VAL A 116 -0.66 -6.06 -0.76
CA VAL A 116 -1.81 -6.23 -1.65
C VAL A 116 -1.40 -6.90 -2.95
N ALA A 117 -0.26 -6.52 -3.55
CA ALA A 117 0.25 -7.17 -4.75
C ALA A 117 0.64 -8.64 -4.49
N ASN A 118 1.25 -8.93 -3.33
CA ASN A 118 1.57 -10.30 -2.92
C ASN A 118 0.32 -11.15 -2.66
N TRP A 119 -0.72 -10.57 -2.09
CA TRP A 119 -1.99 -11.25 -1.83
C TRP A 119 -2.80 -11.49 -3.12
N LEU A 120 -2.92 -10.46 -3.96
CA LEU A 120 -3.73 -10.50 -5.19
C LEU A 120 -3.05 -11.24 -6.34
N GLN A 121 -1.70 -11.19 -6.44
CA GLN A 121 -0.91 -11.72 -7.56
C GLN A 121 -1.40 -11.21 -8.92
N PRO A 122 -1.51 -9.89 -9.14
CA PRO A 122 -2.11 -9.33 -10.33
C PRO A 122 -1.31 -9.65 -11.59
N ALA A 123 -2.00 -10.00 -12.69
CA ALA A 123 -1.37 -10.16 -14.00
C ALA A 123 -1.07 -8.79 -14.65
N ILE A 124 -2.01 -7.85 -14.54
CA ILE A 124 -1.90 -6.50 -15.10
C ILE A 124 -2.11 -5.47 -13.99
N ALA A 125 -1.16 -4.54 -13.87
CA ALA A 125 -1.28 -3.40 -12.98
C ALA A 125 -1.12 -2.08 -13.73
N VAL A 126 -1.91 -1.09 -13.35
CA VAL A 126 -1.83 0.28 -13.87
C VAL A 126 -1.35 1.22 -12.78
N LEU A 127 -0.30 1.96 -13.07
CA LEU A 127 0.30 2.92 -12.15
C LEU A 127 0.40 4.30 -12.79
N PRO A 128 0.18 5.38 -12.03
CA PRO A 128 0.35 6.74 -12.55
C PRO A 128 1.81 6.98 -12.97
N GLN A 129 1.99 7.85 -13.95
CA GLN A 129 3.32 8.21 -14.44
C GLN A 129 4.20 8.74 -13.29
N GLY A 130 5.48 8.40 -13.31
CA GLY A 130 6.43 8.79 -12.27
C GLY A 130 6.30 8.04 -10.94
N ALA A 131 5.46 7.03 -10.82
CA ALA A 131 5.30 6.21 -9.62
C ALA A 131 6.41 5.13 -9.47
N CYS A 132 7.69 5.50 -9.63
CA CYS A 132 8.81 4.57 -9.65
C CYS A 132 8.92 3.74 -8.34
N HIS A 133 8.70 4.34 -7.18
CA HIS A 133 8.74 3.63 -5.91
C HIS A 133 7.57 2.66 -5.79
N THR A 134 6.34 3.09 -6.10
CA THR A 134 5.16 2.24 -6.14
C THR A 134 5.37 1.01 -7.02
N ARG A 135 5.95 1.22 -8.22
CA ARG A 135 6.28 0.12 -9.15
C ARG A 135 7.27 -0.88 -8.54
N ARG A 136 8.31 -0.40 -7.85
CA ARG A 136 9.30 -1.29 -7.20
C ARG A 136 8.66 -2.18 -6.14
N TYR A 137 7.82 -1.61 -5.27
CA TYR A 137 7.15 -2.35 -4.21
C TYR A 137 6.11 -3.33 -4.78
N LEU A 138 5.36 -2.93 -5.80
CA LEU A 138 4.41 -3.80 -6.47
C LEU A 138 5.12 -5.02 -7.11
N LEU A 139 6.18 -4.78 -7.88
CA LEU A 139 6.95 -5.85 -8.53
C LEU A 139 7.72 -6.73 -7.55
N ALA A 140 8.08 -6.22 -6.38
CA ALA A 140 8.65 -7.05 -5.33
C ALA A 140 7.60 -7.97 -4.70
N GLY A 141 6.31 -7.52 -4.61
CA GLY A 141 5.19 -8.36 -4.17
C GLY A 141 4.76 -9.38 -5.23
N CYS A 142 4.75 -9.00 -6.50
CA CYS A 142 4.43 -9.91 -7.62
C CYS A 142 5.31 -9.61 -8.83
N ARG A 143 6.34 -10.44 -9.07
CA ARG A 143 7.32 -10.24 -10.16
C ARG A 143 6.75 -10.44 -11.56
N ARG A 144 5.64 -11.18 -11.68
CA ARG A 144 5.03 -11.53 -12.97
C ARG A 144 4.09 -10.46 -13.50
N THR A 145 3.80 -9.42 -12.71
CA THR A 145 2.88 -8.36 -13.07
C THR A 145 3.39 -7.53 -14.25
N LEU A 146 2.58 -7.40 -15.29
CA LEU A 146 2.78 -6.42 -16.34
C LEU A 146 2.32 -5.05 -15.85
N VAL A 147 3.25 -4.10 -15.75
CA VAL A 147 2.95 -2.74 -15.26
C VAL A 147 2.82 -1.78 -16.43
N LEU A 148 1.64 -1.18 -16.58
CA LEU A 148 1.27 -0.23 -17.63
C LEU A 148 1.06 1.18 -17.05
N ALA A 149 1.13 2.20 -17.89
CA ALA A 149 0.77 3.57 -17.53
C ALA A 149 -0.74 3.82 -17.66
N ASP A 150 -1.36 3.18 -18.68
CA ASP A 150 -2.77 3.33 -18.99
C ASP A 150 -3.49 1.98 -18.92
N ALA A 151 -4.77 2.01 -18.57
CA ALA A 151 -5.57 0.79 -18.48
C ALA A 151 -5.85 0.22 -19.87
N PRO A 152 -5.53 -1.07 -20.11
CA PRO A 152 -5.84 -1.71 -21.39
C PRO A 152 -7.35 -1.97 -21.51
N ALA A 153 -7.85 -2.09 -22.74
CA ALA A 153 -9.28 -2.31 -23.02
C ALA A 153 -9.89 -3.52 -22.29
N GLN A 154 -9.08 -4.54 -22.03
CA GLN A 154 -9.49 -5.73 -21.27
C GLN A 154 -9.53 -5.51 -19.75
N GLY A 155 -9.20 -4.32 -19.27
CA GLY A 155 -9.12 -3.98 -17.86
C GLY A 155 -7.83 -4.44 -17.17
N ALA A 156 -7.68 -4.07 -15.89
CA ALA A 156 -6.54 -4.39 -15.06
C ALA A 156 -6.96 -4.99 -13.73
N ASP A 157 -6.09 -5.81 -13.15
CA ASP A 157 -6.34 -6.47 -11.87
C ASP A 157 -5.96 -5.57 -10.68
N PHE A 158 -5.04 -4.63 -10.92
CA PHE A 158 -4.53 -3.73 -9.88
C PHE A 158 -4.34 -2.32 -10.45
N ILE A 159 -5.02 -1.34 -9.90
CA ILE A 159 -4.93 0.06 -10.32
C ILE A 159 -4.54 0.94 -9.14
N VAL A 160 -3.56 1.80 -9.33
CA VAL A 160 -3.21 2.84 -8.34
C VAL A 160 -3.48 4.20 -8.95
N LEU A 161 -4.29 5.01 -8.27
CA LEU A 161 -4.61 6.38 -8.65
C LEU A 161 -4.10 7.36 -7.61
N ARG A 162 -3.76 8.58 -8.02
CA ARG A 162 -3.49 9.71 -7.14
C ARG A 162 -4.64 10.70 -7.10
N GLU A 163 -5.38 10.75 -8.18
CA GLU A 163 -6.54 11.62 -8.39
C GLU A 163 -7.71 10.78 -8.90
N PRO A 164 -8.96 11.25 -8.72
CA PRO A 164 -10.13 10.58 -9.26
C PRO A 164 -10.06 10.40 -10.77
N ASP A 165 -10.28 9.19 -11.23
CA ASP A 165 -10.39 8.84 -12.64
C ASP A 165 -11.52 7.80 -12.81
N GLU A 166 -12.65 8.24 -13.37
CA GLU A 166 -13.83 7.40 -13.58
C GLU A 166 -13.55 6.30 -14.62
N GLN A 167 -12.77 6.59 -15.65
CA GLN A 167 -12.46 5.62 -16.70
C GLN A 167 -11.58 4.51 -16.14
N ALA A 168 -10.53 4.87 -15.43
CA ALA A 168 -9.66 3.88 -14.80
C ALA A 168 -10.42 3.04 -13.75
N ALA A 169 -11.34 3.65 -12.99
CA ALA A 169 -12.15 2.93 -12.00
C ALA A 169 -13.08 1.89 -12.63
N GLN A 170 -13.60 2.15 -13.84
CA GLN A 170 -14.43 1.20 -14.60
C GLN A 170 -13.60 0.08 -15.27
N MET A 171 -12.30 0.28 -15.42
CA MET A 171 -11.39 -0.70 -16.00
C MET A 171 -10.85 -1.71 -14.99
N VAL A 172 -11.27 -1.63 -13.72
CA VAL A 172 -10.91 -2.66 -12.73
C VAL A 172 -11.69 -3.94 -13.01
N ARG A 173 -10.98 -5.05 -13.14
CA ARG A 173 -11.60 -6.37 -13.36
C ARG A 173 -12.33 -6.86 -12.11
N ALA A 174 -13.27 -7.79 -12.30
CA ALA A 174 -13.84 -8.56 -11.20
C ALA A 174 -12.74 -9.29 -10.42
N GLY A 175 -12.76 -9.19 -9.10
CA GLY A 175 -11.69 -9.66 -8.22
C GLY A 175 -10.48 -8.72 -8.12
N GLY A 176 -10.46 -7.63 -8.88
CA GLY A 176 -9.37 -6.65 -8.88
C GLY A 176 -9.43 -5.66 -7.71
N VAL A 177 -8.36 -4.88 -7.58
CA VAL A 177 -8.18 -3.89 -6.52
C VAL A 177 -7.78 -2.54 -7.10
N LEU A 178 -8.45 -1.49 -6.63
CA LEU A 178 -8.07 -0.10 -6.87
C LEU A 178 -7.55 0.51 -5.56
N ILE A 179 -6.38 1.14 -5.63
CA ILE A 179 -5.82 1.92 -4.52
C ILE A 179 -5.82 3.40 -4.92
N LEU A 180 -6.44 4.23 -4.10
CA LEU A 180 -6.40 5.68 -4.22
C LEU A 180 -5.42 6.25 -3.21
N ASP A 181 -4.33 6.86 -3.69
CA ASP A 181 -3.43 7.68 -2.87
C ASP A 181 -4.09 9.06 -2.65
N ASN A 182 -3.80 9.69 -1.50
CA ASN A 182 -4.38 11.00 -1.16
C ASN A 182 -5.93 10.99 -0.96
N LEU A 183 -6.45 9.93 -0.36
CA LEU A 183 -7.87 9.72 -0.10
C LEU A 183 -8.56 10.90 0.61
N GLN A 184 -7.85 11.61 1.49
CA GLN A 184 -8.42 12.71 2.27
C GLN A 184 -9.10 13.79 1.42
N GLN A 185 -8.59 14.03 0.22
CA GLN A 185 -9.13 15.04 -0.70
C GLN A 185 -10.30 14.50 -1.55
N HIS A 186 -10.41 13.17 -1.68
CA HIS A 186 -11.28 12.52 -2.65
C HIS A 186 -12.23 11.49 -2.04
N ARG A 187 -12.52 11.60 -0.73
CA ARG A 187 -13.37 10.62 0.00
C ARG A 187 -14.76 10.45 -0.59
N GLU A 188 -15.38 11.53 -1.03
CA GLU A 188 -16.72 11.45 -1.60
C GLU A 188 -16.73 10.67 -2.91
N TRP A 189 -15.78 10.92 -3.79
CA TRP A 189 -15.60 10.16 -5.01
C TRP A 189 -15.34 8.69 -4.71
N PHE A 190 -14.43 8.41 -3.79
CA PHE A 190 -14.07 7.04 -3.41
C PHE A 190 -15.26 6.24 -2.87
N ARG A 191 -16.17 6.88 -2.12
CA ARG A 191 -17.41 6.23 -1.62
C ARG A 191 -18.40 5.89 -2.72
N ARG A 192 -18.38 6.60 -3.84
CA ARG A 192 -19.28 6.39 -4.98
C ARG A 192 -18.80 5.28 -5.91
N LEU A 193 -17.57 4.81 -5.76
CA LEU A 193 -17.03 3.74 -6.59
C LEU A 193 -17.95 2.52 -6.64
N PRO A 194 -18.06 1.84 -7.78
CA PRO A 194 -18.85 0.62 -7.94
C PRO A 194 -18.20 -0.60 -7.27
N ALA A 195 -17.18 -0.40 -6.44
CA ALA A 195 -16.52 -1.45 -5.68
C ALA A 195 -17.46 -2.07 -4.63
N THR A 196 -17.29 -3.35 -4.36
CA THR A 196 -18.08 -4.09 -3.38
C THR A 196 -17.58 -3.88 -1.95
N VAL A 197 -16.26 -3.87 -1.74
CA VAL A 197 -15.69 -3.62 -0.42
C VAL A 197 -14.69 -2.48 -0.50
N THR A 198 -14.88 -1.46 0.33
CA THR A 198 -13.99 -0.31 0.38
C THR A 198 -13.44 -0.08 1.78
N PHE A 199 -12.15 0.20 1.88
CA PHE A 199 -11.45 0.51 3.12
C PHE A 199 -10.88 1.93 3.07
N ASP A 200 -11.36 2.82 3.95
CA ASP A 200 -10.80 4.14 4.20
C ASP A 200 -9.69 4.01 5.26
N LEU A 201 -8.43 4.02 4.81
CA LEU A 201 -7.25 3.96 5.66
C LEU A 201 -6.70 5.36 5.99
N TYR A 202 -7.52 6.39 5.86
CA TYR A 202 -7.25 7.81 6.05
C TYR A 202 -6.55 8.49 4.87
N ASP A 203 -5.33 8.08 4.49
CA ASP A 203 -4.61 8.64 3.34
C ASP A 203 -4.75 7.81 2.09
N LEU A 204 -4.91 6.52 2.28
CA LEU A 204 -5.10 5.54 1.23
C LEU A 204 -6.52 5.01 1.28
N GLY A 205 -7.14 4.88 0.11
CA GLY A 205 -8.35 4.10 -0.09
C GLY A 205 -8.00 2.79 -0.78
N VAL A 206 -8.55 1.68 -0.29
CA VAL A 206 -8.48 0.38 -0.97
C VAL A 206 -9.89 -0.04 -1.35
N ALA A 207 -10.15 -0.20 -2.63
CA ALA A 207 -11.44 -0.63 -3.17
C ALA A 207 -11.27 -1.99 -3.86
N ILE A 208 -12.09 -2.97 -3.48
CA ILE A 208 -12.06 -4.34 -3.97
C ILE A 208 -13.33 -4.61 -4.76
N TYR A 209 -13.18 -5.19 -5.96
CA TYR A 209 -14.25 -5.46 -6.92
C TYR A 209 -14.55 -6.96 -6.97
N GLU A 210 -15.12 -7.52 -5.89
CA GLU A 210 -15.48 -8.93 -5.79
C GLU A 210 -16.99 -9.10 -5.89
N GLU A 211 -17.49 -9.60 -7.01
CA GLU A 211 -18.93 -9.68 -7.33
C GLU A 211 -19.75 -10.51 -6.34
N ARG A 212 -19.12 -11.45 -5.64
CA ARG A 212 -19.78 -12.34 -4.68
C ARG A 212 -20.08 -11.67 -3.34
N LEU A 213 -19.55 -10.47 -3.12
CA LEU A 213 -19.68 -9.76 -1.85
C LEU A 213 -20.77 -8.67 -1.93
N THR A 214 -21.39 -8.40 -0.80
CA THR A 214 -22.30 -7.25 -0.66
C THR A 214 -21.51 -5.96 -0.49
N LYS A 215 -22.08 -4.83 -0.96
CA LYS A 215 -21.44 -3.52 -0.86
C LYS A 215 -21.24 -3.11 0.61
N GLN A 216 -20.00 -2.87 1.00
CA GLN A 216 -19.61 -2.52 2.36
C GLN A 216 -18.49 -1.46 2.34
N HIS A 217 -18.56 -0.53 3.29
CA HIS A 217 -17.55 0.52 3.47
C HIS A 217 -17.02 0.50 4.89
N TYR A 218 -15.71 0.37 5.04
CA TYR A 218 -15.04 0.32 6.33
C TYR A 218 -14.08 1.48 6.52
N ILE A 219 -14.21 2.17 7.65
CA ILE A 219 -13.24 3.17 8.09
C ILE A 219 -12.26 2.48 9.02
N ILE A 220 -11.00 2.48 8.68
CA ILE A 220 -9.95 1.74 9.39
C ILE A 220 -8.85 2.68 9.86
N ASN A 221 -8.36 2.49 11.06
CA ASN A 221 -7.20 3.20 11.58
C ASN A 221 -5.92 2.41 11.26
N PHE A 222 -5.20 2.86 10.24
CA PHE A 222 -4.03 2.18 9.67
C PHE A 222 -2.71 2.88 10.02
#